data_4bb51cf77881d929d45854604c2d599c
#
_entry.id   4bb51cf77881d929d45854604c2d599c
#
_cell.length_a   1.000
_cell.length_b   1.000
_cell.length_c   1.000
_cell.angle_alpha   90.00
_cell.angle_beta   90.00
_cell.angle_gamma   90.00
#
_symmetry.space_group_name_H-M   'P 1'
#
loop_
_entity.id
_entity.type
_entity.pdbx_description
1 polymer ?
#
loop_
_entity_poly.entity_id
_entity_poly.type
_entity_poly.pdbx_seq_one_letter_code
_entity_poly.pdbx_strand_id
1 'polypeptide(L)'
;PFYAPHSHLIIRKILHTNLPLTVLVHDLDMLRGGREESEPLLRKARRLIVHTEAMKAFLCKRGFNGENIKVLQCFDYLVEHLPAPKPSFTGGNDIAFAGNLEKSEFLKLLSENKILSSLHFLLYGATLPKDVFGENLTYQGCFRPADLRTLNGSWGLVWDGESLTTCQGSHGLGEYLRYNASHKLSLYLASGMPVIVWQE
;
A
#
# COMPACT_ATOMS: atom_id res chain seq x y z
N PRO A 1 -5.01 -13.42 -5.87
CA PRO A 1 -3.92 -12.65 -6.47
C PRO A 1 -3.43 -13.32 -7.75
N PHE A 2 -3.34 -12.54 -8.82
CA PHE A 2 -2.95 -13.06 -10.14
C PHE A 2 -1.43 -13.20 -10.33
N TYR A 3 -0.66 -13.01 -9.26
CA TYR A 3 0.79 -13.24 -9.24
C TYR A 3 1.20 -14.65 -8.83
N ALA A 4 0.23 -15.52 -8.51
CA ALA A 4 0.53 -16.90 -8.18
C ALA A 4 0.96 -17.70 -9.43
N PRO A 5 1.85 -18.68 -9.29
CA PRO A 5 2.12 -19.63 -10.36
C PRO A 5 0.81 -20.18 -10.93
N HIS A 6 0.71 -20.25 -12.27
CA HIS A 6 -0.50 -20.70 -12.98
C HIS A 6 -1.74 -19.76 -12.92
N SER A 7 -1.59 -18.51 -12.48
CA SER A 7 -2.71 -17.54 -12.48
C SER A 7 -3.36 -17.40 -13.86
N HIS A 8 -2.59 -17.48 -14.94
CA HIS A 8 -3.07 -17.46 -16.33
C HIS A 8 -4.08 -18.60 -16.63
N LEU A 9 -3.91 -19.78 -16.06
CA LEU A 9 -4.85 -20.90 -16.22
C LEU A 9 -6.17 -20.62 -15.51
N ILE A 10 -6.12 -20.01 -14.32
CA ILE A 10 -7.29 -19.61 -13.56
C ILE A 10 -8.06 -18.53 -14.31
N ILE A 11 -7.36 -17.49 -14.79
CA ILE A 11 -7.95 -16.42 -15.61
C ILE A 11 -8.63 -17.01 -16.84
N ARG A 12 -7.95 -17.88 -17.57
CA ARG A 12 -8.50 -18.55 -18.76
C ARG A 12 -9.79 -19.32 -18.45
N LYS A 13 -9.80 -20.10 -17.36
CA LYS A 13 -11.02 -20.81 -16.92
C LYS A 13 -12.16 -19.86 -16.61
N ILE A 14 -11.91 -18.79 -15.84
CA ILE A 14 -12.92 -17.78 -15.51
C ILE A 14 -13.45 -17.09 -16.76
N LEU A 15 -12.59 -16.79 -17.74
CA LEU A 15 -13.00 -16.19 -19.00
C LEU A 15 -13.95 -17.06 -19.81
N HIS A 16 -13.93 -18.39 -19.64
CA HIS A 16 -14.82 -19.33 -20.31
C HIS A 16 -16.14 -19.58 -19.56
N THR A 17 -16.30 -19.06 -18.34
CA THR A 17 -17.56 -19.21 -17.61
C THR A 17 -18.59 -18.16 -18.05
N ASN A 18 -19.87 -18.48 -17.92
CA ASN A 18 -20.98 -17.52 -18.11
C ASN A 18 -21.49 -16.93 -16.79
N LEU A 19 -20.73 -17.10 -15.70
CA LEU A 19 -21.11 -16.59 -14.40
C LEU A 19 -20.89 -15.07 -14.32
N PRO A 20 -21.79 -14.35 -13.62
CA PRO A 20 -21.58 -12.93 -13.36
C PRO A 20 -20.35 -12.74 -12.46
N LEU A 21 -19.35 -12.02 -12.96
CA LEU A 21 -18.09 -11.82 -12.29
C LEU A 21 -18.05 -10.45 -11.60
N THR A 22 -17.69 -10.43 -10.32
CA THR A 22 -17.28 -9.22 -9.61
C THR A 22 -15.79 -9.34 -9.30
N VAL A 23 -15.00 -8.34 -9.66
CA VAL A 23 -13.56 -8.31 -9.41
C VAL A 23 -13.22 -7.21 -8.44
N LEU A 24 -12.59 -7.58 -7.31
CA LEU A 24 -11.91 -6.65 -6.41
C LEU A 24 -10.48 -6.47 -6.90
N VAL A 25 -10.16 -5.25 -7.29
CA VAL A 25 -8.85 -4.88 -7.81
C VAL A 25 -7.95 -4.46 -6.65
N HIS A 26 -6.94 -5.29 -6.33
CA HIS A 26 -5.92 -4.94 -5.34
C HIS A 26 -4.78 -4.13 -5.96
N ASP A 27 -4.35 -4.55 -7.15
CA ASP A 27 -3.35 -3.86 -7.94
C ASP A 27 -3.83 -3.75 -9.38
N LEU A 28 -3.52 -2.66 -10.01
CA LEU A 28 -3.81 -2.43 -11.40
C LEU A 28 -2.48 -2.38 -12.18
N ASP A 29 -2.13 -3.49 -12.83
CA ASP A 29 -0.84 -3.65 -13.51
C ASP A 29 -0.59 -2.58 -14.57
N MET A 30 -1.65 -2.12 -15.23
CA MET A 30 -1.62 -1.02 -16.21
C MET A 30 -1.07 0.29 -15.64
N LEU A 31 -1.19 0.52 -14.33
CA LEU A 31 -0.69 1.72 -13.62
C LEU A 31 0.72 1.52 -13.08
N ARG A 32 1.22 0.27 -13.10
CA ARG A 32 2.54 -0.10 -12.56
C ARG A 32 3.55 -0.41 -13.66
N GLY A 33 3.24 -0.09 -14.92
CA GLY A 33 4.09 -0.44 -16.07
C GLY A 33 4.16 -1.95 -16.36
N GLY A 34 3.25 -2.73 -15.77
CA GLY A 34 3.15 -4.17 -15.95
C GLY A 34 2.42 -4.57 -17.23
N ARG A 35 2.43 -5.89 -17.52
CA ARG A 35 1.68 -6.46 -18.64
C ARG A 35 0.18 -6.38 -18.37
N GLU A 36 -0.59 -6.07 -19.40
CA GLU A 36 -2.06 -5.94 -19.33
C GLU A 36 -2.77 -7.32 -19.32
N GLU A 37 -2.15 -8.34 -18.74
CA GLU A 37 -2.68 -9.71 -18.74
C GLU A 37 -4.03 -9.84 -18.02
N SER A 38 -4.31 -8.95 -17.07
CA SER A 38 -5.57 -8.92 -16.33
C SER A 38 -6.70 -8.18 -17.06
N GLU A 39 -6.42 -7.37 -18.08
CA GLU A 39 -7.42 -6.54 -18.75
C GLU A 39 -8.62 -7.35 -19.32
N PRO A 40 -8.43 -8.51 -19.99
CA PRO A 40 -9.57 -9.30 -20.47
C PRO A 40 -10.52 -9.73 -19.35
N LEU A 41 -9.97 -10.02 -18.16
CA LEU A 41 -10.76 -10.37 -16.98
C LEU A 41 -11.54 -9.16 -16.46
N LEU A 42 -10.90 -8.00 -16.38
CA LEU A 42 -11.55 -6.76 -15.96
C LEU A 42 -12.68 -6.38 -16.91
N ARG A 43 -12.49 -6.53 -18.23
CA ARG A 43 -13.53 -6.25 -19.23
C ARG A 43 -14.70 -7.21 -19.19
N LYS A 44 -14.47 -8.47 -18.80
CA LYS A 44 -15.53 -9.46 -18.59
C LYS A 44 -16.34 -9.22 -17.33
N ALA A 45 -15.78 -8.52 -16.36
CA ALA A 45 -16.42 -8.31 -15.07
C ALA A 45 -17.73 -7.51 -15.21
N ARG A 46 -18.80 -8.02 -14.65
CA ARG A 46 -20.07 -7.28 -14.50
C ARG A 46 -19.90 -6.10 -13.54
N ARG A 47 -19.00 -6.23 -12.56
CA ARG A 47 -18.72 -5.19 -11.58
C ARG A 47 -17.24 -5.19 -11.22
N LEU A 48 -16.65 -4.01 -11.13
CA LEU A 48 -15.33 -3.78 -10.59
C LEU A 48 -15.46 -3.04 -9.25
N ILE A 49 -14.61 -3.42 -8.31
CA ILE A 49 -14.43 -2.70 -7.05
C ILE A 49 -12.96 -2.23 -7.05
N VAL A 50 -12.76 -0.93 -7.02
CA VAL A 50 -11.44 -0.29 -7.10
C VAL A 50 -11.17 0.54 -5.85
N HIS A 51 -9.93 0.99 -5.66
CA HIS A 51 -9.52 1.70 -4.45
C HIS A 51 -10.08 3.12 -4.40
N THR A 52 -9.81 3.92 -5.44
CA THR A 52 -10.00 5.37 -5.41
C THR A 52 -10.79 5.87 -6.63
N GLU A 53 -11.29 7.09 -6.55
CA GLU A 53 -11.89 7.77 -7.70
C GLU A 53 -10.86 8.00 -8.82
N ALA A 54 -9.59 8.21 -8.50
CA ALA A 54 -8.53 8.33 -9.50
C ALA A 54 -8.36 7.03 -10.30
N MET A 55 -8.36 5.86 -9.61
CA MET A 55 -8.31 4.56 -10.28
C MET A 55 -9.55 4.31 -11.15
N LYS A 56 -10.74 4.69 -10.67
CA LYS A 56 -11.98 4.64 -11.46
C LYS A 56 -11.89 5.53 -12.69
N ALA A 57 -11.46 6.79 -12.54
CA ALA A 57 -11.31 7.73 -13.65
C ALA A 57 -10.32 7.21 -14.70
N PHE A 58 -9.21 6.60 -14.28
CA PHE A 58 -8.26 5.95 -15.17
C PHE A 58 -8.90 4.85 -16.01
N LEU A 59 -9.68 3.95 -15.39
CA LEU A 59 -10.38 2.88 -16.11
C LEU A 59 -11.44 3.44 -17.06
N CYS A 60 -12.19 4.47 -16.65
CA CYS A 60 -13.17 5.12 -17.52
C CYS A 60 -12.51 5.72 -18.77
N LYS A 61 -11.33 6.36 -18.63
CA LYS A 61 -10.56 6.86 -19.78
C LYS A 61 -10.12 5.75 -20.75
N ARG A 62 -10.02 4.50 -20.25
CA ARG A 62 -9.72 3.30 -21.06
C ARG A 62 -10.98 2.60 -21.60
N GLY A 63 -12.15 3.22 -21.49
CA GLY A 63 -13.40 2.73 -22.05
C GLY A 63 -14.15 1.71 -21.19
N PHE A 64 -13.86 1.65 -19.88
CA PHE A 64 -14.68 0.88 -18.95
C PHE A 64 -15.94 1.68 -18.56
N ASN A 65 -17.06 0.98 -18.40
CA ASN A 65 -18.31 1.63 -17.96
C ASN A 65 -18.23 2.00 -16.47
N GLY A 66 -18.21 3.30 -16.16
CA GLY A 66 -18.10 3.83 -14.80
C GLY A 66 -19.24 3.45 -13.86
N GLU A 67 -20.44 3.14 -14.37
CA GLU A 67 -21.57 2.67 -13.55
C GLU A 67 -21.30 1.31 -12.92
N ASN A 68 -20.52 0.49 -13.60
CA ASN A 68 -20.11 -0.82 -13.13
C ASN A 68 -18.90 -0.79 -12.19
N ILE A 69 -18.31 0.39 -11.96
CA ILE A 69 -17.14 0.56 -11.10
C ILE A 69 -17.56 1.19 -9.77
N LYS A 70 -17.32 0.46 -8.68
CA LYS A 70 -17.53 0.93 -7.31
C LYS A 70 -16.19 1.25 -6.67
N VAL A 71 -16.14 2.36 -5.93
CA VAL A 71 -14.95 2.78 -5.19
C VAL A 71 -15.05 2.32 -3.75
N LEU A 72 -14.00 1.68 -3.26
CA LEU A 72 -13.90 1.15 -1.90
C LEU A 72 -13.41 2.21 -0.91
N GLN A 73 -12.56 3.12 -1.37
CA GLN A 73 -11.81 4.14 -0.63
C GLN A 73 -10.64 3.53 0.16
N CYS A 74 -10.90 2.88 1.27
CA CYS A 74 -9.89 2.28 2.12
C CYS A 74 -10.22 0.81 2.34
N PHE A 75 -9.21 -0.06 2.33
CA PHE A 75 -9.40 -1.44 2.73
C PHE A 75 -9.63 -1.53 4.23
N ASP A 76 -10.44 -2.50 4.65
CA ASP A 76 -10.49 -2.94 6.04
C ASP A 76 -9.19 -3.63 6.44
N TYR A 77 -8.99 -3.75 7.75
CA TYR A 77 -7.90 -4.51 8.34
C TYR A 77 -8.50 -5.49 9.36
N LEU A 78 -8.38 -6.78 9.07
CA LEU A 78 -8.96 -7.81 9.92
C LEU A 78 -8.11 -7.99 11.18
N VAL A 79 -8.72 -7.78 12.32
CA VAL A 79 -8.11 -7.99 13.64
C VAL A 79 -9.02 -8.87 14.48
N GLU A 80 -8.44 -9.79 15.26
CA GLU A 80 -9.20 -10.61 16.19
C GLU A 80 -9.73 -9.77 17.37
N HIS A 81 -8.91 -8.82 17.83
CA HIS A 81 -9.28 -7.88 18.88
C HIS A 81 -8.77 -6.49 18.53
N LEU A 82 -9.62 -5.49 18.68
CA LEU A 82 -9.17 -4.10 18.56
C LEU A 82 -8.10 -3.84 19.63
N PRO A 83 -6.95 -3.25 19.25
CA PRO A 83 -5.99 -2.81 20.24
C PRO A 83 -6.65 -1.79 21.17
N ALA A 84 -6.23 -1.78 22.44
CA ALA A 84 -6.64 -0.70 23.32
C ALA A 84 -6.31 0.64 22.69
N PRO A 85 -7.18 1.67 22.82
CA PRO A 85 -6.87 2.99 22.33
C PRO A 85 -5.48 3.40 22.83
N LYS A 86 -4.59 3.77 21.90
CA LYS A 86 -3.32 4.36 22.33
C LYS A 86 -3.65 5.66 23.08
N PRO A 87 -2.90 5.98 24.14
CA PRO A 87 -3.11 7.25 24.81
C PRO A 87 -3.10 8.37 23.79
N SER A 88 -3.98 9.35 24.00
CA SER A 88 -4.14 10.51 23.12
C SER A 88 -2.78 10.99 22.65
N PHE A 89 -2.69 11.21 21.35
CA PHE A 89 -1.48 11.63 20.63
C PHE A 89 -0.63 12.62 21.45
N THR A 90 0.56 12.18 21.85
CA THR A 90 1.47 12.95 22.71
C THR A 90 2.50 13.78 21.92
N GLY A 91 2.39 13.82 20.58
CA GLY A 91 3.32 14.56 19.73
C GLY A 91 4.74 13.96 19.68
N GLY A 92 4.87 12.67 19.88
CA GLY A 92 6.19 11.99 19.84
C GLY A 92 6.82 12.00 18.44
N ASN A 93 8.14 11.83 18.40
CA ASN A 93 8.97 11.89 17.18
C ASN A 93 9.18 10.51 16.54
N ASP A 94 8.56 9.45 17.07
CA ASP A 94 8.70 8.08 16.55
C ASP A 94 7.76 7.86 15.37
N ILE A 95 8.32 7.54 14.21
CA ILE A 95 7.58 7.28 12.98
C ILE A 95 7.70 5.80 12.63
N ALA A 96 6.58 5.08 12.62
CA ALA A 96 6.53 3.70 12.18
C ALA A 96 6.44 3.63 10.65
N PHE A 97 7.32 2.84 10.04
CA PHE A 97 7.20 2.43 8.65
C PHE A 97 7.13 0.90 8.56
N ALA A 98 5.99 0.38 8.11
CA ALA A 98 5.75 -1.05 8.00
C ALA A 98 5.48 -1.45 6.55
N GLY A 99 6.31 -2.35 6.00
CA GLY A 99 6.17 -2.78 4.61
C GLY A 99 7.35 -3.57 4.07
N ASN A 100 7.47 -3.58 2.75
CA ASN A 100 8.60 -4.18 2.08
C ASN A 100 9.77 -3.19 2.06
N LEU A 101 10.72 -3.35 3.00
CA LEU A 101 11.86 -2.44 3.16
C LEU A 101 12.82 -2.49 1.96
N GLU A 102 12.93 -3.65 1.28
CA GLU A 102 13.82 -3.80 0.11
C GLU A 102 13.38 -2.97 -1.09
N LYS A 103 12.08 -2.65 -1.19
CA LYS A 103 11.51 -1.82 -2.27
C LYS A 103 11.41 -0.35 -1.91
N SER A 104 11.77 0.01 -0.68
CA SER A 104 11.57 1.35 -0.12
C SER A 104 12.87 2.15 -0.18
N GLU A 105 13.27 2.54 -1.40
CA GLU A 105 14.55 3.23 -1.67
C GLU A 105 14.75 4.51 -0.83
N PHE A 106 13.66 5.22 -0.52
CA PHE A 106 13.73 6.45 0.29
C PHE A 106 14.31 6.22 1.68
N LEU A 107 14.28 4.99 2.21
CA LEU A 107 14.81 4.67 3.54
C LEU A 107 16.31 4.99 3.66
N LYS A 108 17.05 4.83 2.57
CA LYS A 108 18.49 5.14 2.51
C LYS A 108 18.77 6.63 2.72
N LEU A 109 17.79 7.48 2.36
CA LEU A 109 17.92 8.94 2.42
C LEU A 109 17.53 9.53 3.78
N LEU A 110 16.92 8.74 4.67
CA LEU A 110 16.43 9.22 5.96
C LEU A 110 17.56 9.62 6.91
N SER A 111 18.64 8.82 6.95
CA SER A 111 19.78 9.05 7.84
C SER A 111 20.65 10.24 7.38
N GLU A 112 20.64 10.54 6.07
CA GLU A 112 21.43 11.62 5.49
C GLU A 112 20.73 12.98 5.57
N ASN A 113 19.43 12.98 5.82
CA ASN A 113 18.62 14.20 5.83
C ASN A 113 18.64 14.88 7.19
N LYS A 114 19.36 16.02 7.28
CA LYS A 114 19.50 16.80 8.52
C LYS A 114 18.17 17.30 9.10
N ILE A 115 17.15 17.54 8.26
CA ILE A 115 15.83 18.00 8.71
C ILE A 115 15.11 16.87 9.46
N LEU A 116 15.33 15.62 9.04
CA LEU A 116 14.70 14.45 9.63
C LEU A 116 15.51 13.83 10.78
N SER A 117 16.68 14.37 11.11
CA SER A 117 17.57 13.81 12.16
C SER A 117 16.96 13.84 13.57
N SER A 118 15.99 14.73 13.82
CA SER A 118 15.24 14.79 15.09
C SER A 118 14.08 13.78 15.17
N LEU A 119 13.76 13.10 14.06
CA LEU A 119 12.74 12.07 14.00
C LEU A 119 13.39 10.71 14.10
N HIS A 120 12.73 9.79 14.78
CA HIS A 120 13.16 8.41 14.93
C HIS A 120 12.25 7.47 14.12
N PHE A 121 12.83 6.66 13.26
CA PHE A 121 12.07 5.77 12.39
C PHE A 121 12.16 4.32 12.87
N LEU A 122 11.00 3.73 13.15
CA LEU A 122 10.83 2.34 13.53
C LEU A 122 10.46 1.53 12.28
N LEU A 123 11.39 0.71 11.79
CA LEU A 123 11.27 -0.01 10.53
C LEU A 123 10.78 -1.43 10.75
N TYR A 124 9.60 -1.76 10.21
CA TYR A 124 8.98 -3.08 10.28
C TYR A 124 8.92 -3.74 8.90
N GLY A 125 9.53 -4.90 8.75
CA GLY A 125 9.52 -5.65 7.49
C GLY A 125 10.37 -6.91 7.57
N ALA A 126 10.29 -7.78 6.54
CA ALA A 126 10.95 -9.08 6.55
C ALA A 126 12.48 -8.98 6.50
N THR A 127 12.99 -8.05 5.70
CA THR A 127 14.43 -7.91 5.45
C THR A 127 14.80 -6.44 5.48
N LEU A 128 15.77 -6.08 6.32
CA LEU A 128 16.37 -4.76 6.30
C LEU A 128 17.52 -4.76 5.27
N PRO A 129 17.46 -3.89 4.23
CA PRO A 129 18.58 -3.75 3.30
C PRO A 129 19.87 -3.32 4.01
N LYS A 130 21.01 -3.85 3.57
CA LYS A 130 22.31 -3.58 4.22
C LYS A 130 22.75 -2.12 4.15
N ASP A 131 22.23 -1.39 3.18
CA ASP A 131 22.50 0.03 2.92
C ASP A 131 21.49 0.98 3.59
N VAL A 132 20.55 0.44 4.39
CA VAL A 132 19.62 1.20 5.24
C VAL A 132 20.14 1.16 6.67
N PHE A 133 20.81 2.22 7.09
CA PHE A 133 21.37 2.36 8.43
C PHE A 133 21.39 3.83 8.85
N GLY A 134 21.43 4.11 10.15
CA GLY A 134 21.49 5.46 10.71
C GLY A 134 21.12 5.46 12.18
N GLU A 135 21.61 6.43 12.94
CA GLU A 135 21.35 6.57 14.38
C GLU A 135 19.84 6.79 14.67
N ASN A 136 19.14 7.38 13.73
CA ASN A 136 17.71 7.66 13.82
C ASN A 136 16.83 6.54 13.23
N LEU A 137 17.40 5.38 12.88
CA LEU A 137 16.69 4.23 12.33
C LEU A 137 16.78 3.03 13.27
N THR A 138 15.68 2.41 13.62
CA THR A 138 15.65 1.17 14.40
C THR A 138 14.84 0.09 13.69
N TYR A 139 15.49 -1.02 13.37
CA TYR A 139 14.83 -2.18 12.79
C TYR A 139 14.11 -2.99 13.87
N GLN A 140 12.82 -3.17 13.68
CA GLN A 140 11.92 -3.87 14.61
C GLN A 140 11.57 -5.31 14.17
N GLY A 141 12.03 -5.72 12.99
CA GLY A 141 11.67 -7.03 12.44
C GLY A 141 10.25 -7.09 11.88
N CYS A 142 9.70 -8.30 11.81
CA CYS A 142 8.34 -8.56 11.35
C CYS A 142 7.38 -8.72 12.53
N PHE A 143 6.12 -8.37 12.31
CA PHE A 143 5.01 -8.72 13.17
C PHE A 143 3.94 -9.50 12.39
N ARG A 144 3.11 -10.26 13.12
CA ARG A 144 1.97 -10.94 12.50
C ARG A 144 0.85 -9.92 12.25
N PRO A 145 0.13 -10.00 11.12
CA PRO A 145 -0.98 -9.09 10.85
C PRO A 145 -2.02 -8.99 11.97
N ALA A 146 -2.26 -10.07 12.71
CA ALA A 146 -3.17 -10.11 13.85
C ALA A 146 -2.60 -9.45 15.12
N ASP A 147 -1.29 -9.21 15.20
CA ASP A 147 -0.63 -8.72 16.43
C ASP A 147 -0.24 -7.23 16.30
N LEU A 148 -1.24 -6.38 16.15
CA LEU A 148 -1.06 -4.93 16.02
C LEU A 148 -0.45 -4.27 17.25
N ARG A 149 -0.46 -4.94 18.41
CA ARG A 149 0.11 -4.40 19.65
C ARG A 149 1.62 -4.27 19.60
N THR A 150 2.27 -5.04 18.74
CA THR A 150 3.73 -4.95 18.53
C THR A 150 4.15 -3.76 17.68
N LEU A 151 3.19 -3.15 16.97
CA LEU A 151 3.45 -1.96 16.16
C LEU A 151 3.51 -0.72 17.04
N ASN A 152 4.71 -0.22 17.28
CA ASN A 152 4.98 0.98 18.06
C ASN A 152 5.26 2.18 17.15
N GLY A 153 5.08 3.38 17.69
CA GLY A 153 5.30 4.65 17.01
C GLY A 153 4.23 5.67 17.35
N SER A 154 4.56 6.94 17.22
CA SER A 154 3.62 8.05 17.37
C SER A 154 2.85 8.31 16.08
N TRP A 155 3.46 8.02 14.95
CA TRP A 155 2.90 8.20 13.61
C TRP A 155 3.15 6.99 12.73
N GLY A 156 2.25 6.70 11.80
CA GLY A 156 2.42 5.72 10.74
C GLY A 156 2.69 6.40 9.39
N LEU A 157 3.80 6.06 8.74
CA LEU A 157 4.18 6.63 7.45
C LEU A 157 3.63 5.80 6.29
N VAL A 158 2.76 6.43 5.48
CA VAL A 158 2.25 5.86 4.22
C VAL A 158 3.04 6.49 3.07
N TRP A 159 4.12 5.84 2.68
CA TRP A 159 5.01 6.30 1.61
C TRP A 159 5.60 5.12 0.84
N ASP A 160 5.78 5.26 -0.45
CA ASP A 160 6.46 4.30 -1.34
C ASP A 160 7.24 5.03 -2.46
N GLY A 161 7.55 6.31 -2.27
CA GLY A 161 8.39 7.07 -3.19
C GLY A 161 9.85 6.60 -3.19
N GLU A 162 10.57 6.85 -4.24
CA GLU A 162 12.01 6.60 -4.33
C GLU A 162 12.82 7.75 -3.71
N SER A 163 12.20 8.92 -3.52
CA SER A 163 12.79 10.08 -2.84
C SER A 163 11.98 10.48 -1.61
N LEU A 164 12.48 11.45 -0.85
CA LEU A 164 11.79 12.00 0.32
C LEU A 164 10.71 13.01 -0.03
N THR A 165 10.73 13.54 -1.26
CA THR A 165 9.92 14.71 -1.63
C THR A 165 9.01 14.49 -2.84
N THR A 166 9.21 13.43 -3.60
CA THR A 166 8.41 13.14 -4.79
C THR A 166 8.00 11.69 -4.87
N CYS A 167 6.82 11.43 -5.42
CA CYS A 167 6.38 10.08 -5.76
C CYS A 167 7.04 9.53 -7.03
N GLN A 168 7.76 10.35 -7.78
CA GLN A 168 8.36 9.93 -9.04
C GLN A 168 9.57 9.03 -8.79
N GLY A 169 9.72 8.02 -9.64
CA GLY A 169 10.84 7.09 -9.59
C GLY A 169 10.82 6.07 -10.72
N SER A 170 11.92 5.35 -10.89
CA SER A 170 12.14 4.40 -12.00
C SER A 170 11.18 3.20 -11.95
N HIS A 171 10.70 2.86 -10.77
CA HIS A 171 9.82 1.70 -10.57
C HIS A 171 8.32 2.04 -10.52
N GLY A 172 7.95 3.34 -10.58
CA GLY A 172 6.57 3.81 -10.57
C GLY A 172 5.76 3.47 -9.29
N LEU A 173 6.43 2.97 -8.25
CA LEU A 173 5.74 2.53 -7.02
C LEU A 173 5.17 3.72 -6.24
N GLY A 174 5.92 4.81 -6.16
CA GLY A 174 5.48 6.03 -5.49
C GLY A 174 4.35 6.70 -6.24
N GLU A 175 4.46 6.82 -7.56
CA GLU A 175 3.40 7.41 -8.39
C GLU A 175 2.10 6.62 -8.32
N TYR A 176 2.20 5.30 -8.12
CA TYR A 176 1.03 4.44 -7.93
C TYR A 176 0.21 4.81 -6.68
N LEU A 177 0.82 5.44 -5.65
CA LEU A 177 0.09 5.94 -4.48
C LEU A 177 -1.04 6.92 -4.81
N ARG A 178 -0.96 7.60 -5.96
CA ARG A 178 -2.03 8.49 -6.46
C ARG A 178 -3.32 7.75 -6.79
N TYR A 179 -3.23 6.45 -7.04
CA TYR A 179 -4.34 5.63 -7.50
C TYR A 179 -4.79 4.60 -6.48
N ASN A 180 -3.91 4.14 -5.61
CA ASN A 180 -4.23 3.08 -4.68
C ASN A 180 -4.51 3.61 -3.26
N ALA A 181 -5.28 2.82 -2.49
CA ALA A 181 -5.34 2.94 -1.04
C ALA A 181 -4.35 1.94 -0.45
N SER A 182 -3.23 2.44 0.03
CA SER A 182 -2.17 1.58 0.60
C SER A 182 -2.68 0.81 1.81
N HIS A 183 -2.38 -0.49 1.88
CA HIS A 183 -2.66 -1.31 3.07
C HIS A 183 -1.97 -0.81 4.34
N LYS A 184 -0.88 -0.04 4.22
CA LYS A 184 -0.24 0.64 5.35
C LYS A 184 -1.22 1.60 6.06
N LEU A 185 -2.06 2.30 5.27
CA LEU A 185 -3.08 3.20 5.83
C LEU A 185 -4.03 2.43 6.75
N SER A 186 -4.59 1.32 6.25
CA SER A 186 -5.52 0.48 7.02
C SER A 186 -4.87 -0.12 8.27
N LEU A 187 -3.62 -0.55 8.16
CA LEU A 187 -2.82 -1.06 9.27
C LEU A 187 -2.68 -0.03 10.39
N TYR A 188 -2.26 1.20 10.06
CA TYR A 188 -2.04 2.23 11.06
C TYR A 188 -3.35 2.70 11.70
N LEU A 189 -4.41 2.87 10.91
CA LEU A 189 -5.73 3.21 11.42
C LEU A 189 -6.27 2.13 12.36
N ALA A 190 -6.13 0.85 11.99
CA ALA A 190 -6.53 -0.27 12.83
C ALA A 190 -5.71 -0.36 14.12
N SER A 191 -4.45 0.08 14.11
CA SER A 191 -3.61 0.16 15.32
C SER A 191 -3.89 1.39 16.19
N GLY A 192 -4.81 2.27 15.76
CA GLY A 192 -5.10 3.53 16.45
C GLY A 192 -3.99 4.58 16.32
N MET A 193 -3.17 4.48 15.29
CA MET A 193 -2.03 5.36 15.04
C MET A 193 -2.42 6.46 14.05
N PRO A 194 -2.15 7.74 14.33
CA PRO A 194 -2.28 8.80 13.34
C PRO A 194 -1.31 8.58 12.18
N VAL A 195 -1.63 9.09 10.99
CA VAL A 195 -0.91 8.77 9.77
C VAL A 195 -0.29 10.01 9.13
N ILE A 196 0.88 9.82 8.55
CA ILE A 196 1.52 10.77 7.63
C ILE A 196 1.28 10.22 6.22
N VAL A 197 0.55 10.98 5.41
CA VAL A 197 0.19 10.61 4.03
C VAL A 197 0.61 11.71 3.06
N TRP A 198 0.79 11.33 1.81
CA TRP A 198 1.00 12.30 0.73
C TRP A 198 -0.28 13.13 0.52
N GLN A 199 -0.13 14.42 0.37
CA GLN A 199 -1.19 15.34 -0.03
C GLN A 199 -0.87 15.87 -1.44
N GLU A 200 -1.79 15.73 -2.37
CA GLU A 200 -1.82 16.43 -3.66
C GLU A 200 -2.75 17.63 -3.63
#